data_9d712f993edf74efb16437f5d13a8338
#
_entry.id   9d712f993edf74efb16437f5d13a8338
#
_cell.length_a   1.000
_cell.length_b   1.000
_cell.length_c   1.000
_cell.angle_alpha   90.00
_cell.angle_beta   90.00
_cell.angle_gamma   90.00
#
_symmetry.space_group_name_H-M   'P 1'
#
loop_
_entity.id
_entity.type
_entity.pdbx_description
1 polymer ?
#
loop_
_entity_poly.entity_id
_entity_poly.type
_entity_poly.pdbx_seq_one_letter_code
_entity_poly.pdbx_strand_id
1 'polypeptide(L)'
;MSEKKPGGEVEDLALDTDLGWAIRMVSSAFRRVATDSVTDVPGGARGYLVLVALAGGNEPPSQLALAKEVSLDRTVMTYLLDDLEAHELVTRRPDPRDRRVRQVLITDTGRARLDRVRQSLVAAEGRLLADLDHQDARQLRTLLARVAQAAQRDSLAPDETAC
;
A
#
# COMPACT_ATOMS: atom_id res chain seq x y z
N MET A 1 56.41 22.84 19.86
CA MET A 1 55.89 21.86 18.89
C MET A 1 54.49 21.46 19.35
N SER A 2 53.51 22.17 18.80
CA SER A 2 52.09 21.88 19.10
C SER A 2 51.51 21.11 17.96
N GLU A 3 51.17 19.84 18.21
CA GLU A 3 50.44 19.01 17.28
C GLU A 3 48.98 19.45 17.20
N LYS A 4 48.62 19.96 16.04
CA LYS A 4 47.26 20.30 15.66
C LYS A 4 46.50 19.03 15.28
N LYS A 5 45.64 18.56 16.16
CA LYS A 5 44.67 17.48 15.93
C LYS A 5 43.80 17.87 14.73
N PRO A 6 43.60 17.02 13.72
CA PRO A 6 42.61 17.28 12.67
C PRO A 6 41.22 17.12 13.29
N GLY A 7 40.53 18.22 13.54
CA GLY A 7 39.10 18.21 13.78
C GLY A 7 38.41 17.80 12.48
N GLY A 8 37.82 16.61 12.43
CA GLY A 8 36.89 16.25 11.39
C GLY A 8 35.71 17.22 11.46
N GLU A 9 35.56 18.03 10.43
CA GLU A 9 34.32 18.76 10.18
C GLU A 9 33.23 17.72 10.00
N VAL A 10 32.42 17.54 11.04
CA VAL A 10 31.10 16.95 10.85
C VAL A 10 30.36 17.97 10.01
N GLU A 11 30.30 17.76 8.69
CA GLU A 11 29.38 18.49 7.84
C GLU A 11 28.03 18.40 8.53
N ASP A 12 27.53 19.55 8.93
CA ASP A 12 26.16 19.72 9.44
C ASP A 12 25.24 19.37 8.27
N LEU A 13 24.91 18.07 8.15
CA LEU A 13 24.01 17.55 7.13
C LEU A 13 22.68 18.24 7.37
N ALA A 14 22.45 19.32 6.62
CA ALA A 14 21.19 20.03 6.65
C ALA A 14 20.08 19.01 6.47
N LEU A 15 19.07 19.02 7.37
CA LEU A 15 17.99 18.02 7.39
C LEU A 15 17.27 17.87 6.03
N ASP A 16 17.32 18.91 5.20
CA ASP A 16 16.77 18.95 3.84
C ASP A 16 17.52 18.07 2.82
N THR A 17 18.78 17.67 3.12
CA THR A 17 19.57 16.74 2.29
C THR A 17 19.58 15.30 2.82
N ASP A 18 19.02 15.05 4.01
CA ASP A 18 18.89 13.72 4.61
C ASP A 18 17.78 12.91 3.93
N LEU A 19 18.18 11.87 3.18
CA LEU A 19 17.27 10.95 2.51
C LEU A 19 16.29 10.28 3.50
N GLY A 20 16.76 9.89 4.70
CA GLY A 20 15.93 9.26 5.72
C GLY A 20 14.84 10.21 6.23
N TRP A 21 15.19 11.47 6.46
CA TRP A 21 14.23 12.51 6.82
C TRP A 21 13.20 12.72 5.69
N ALA A 22 13.66 12.87 4.45
CA ALA A 22 12.80 13.08 3.29
C ALA A 22 11.80 11.92 3.10
N ILE A 23 12.27 10.67 3.15
CA ILE A 23 11.42 9.48 3.07
C ILE A 23 10.36 9.49 4.18
N ARG A 24 10.75 9.78 5.41
CA ARG A 24 9.84 9.84 6.55
C ARG A 24 8.77 10.92 6.37
N MET A 25 9.16 12.12 5.94
CA MET A 25 8.23 13.24 5.74
C MET A 25 7.24 12.96 4.62
N VAL A 26 7.73 12.49 3.46
CA VAL A 26 6.90 12.14 2.31
C VAL A 26 5.94 10.99 2.67
N SER A 27 6.44 9.94 3.33
CA SER A 27 5.61 8.81 3.77
C SER A 27 4.54 9.24 4.79
N SER A 28 4.86 10.15 5.69
CA SER A 28 3.88 10.69 6.66
C SER A 28 2.81 11.52 5.97
N ALA A 29 3.19 12.40 5.04
CA ALA A 29 2.26 13.20 4.26
C ALA A 29 1.34 12.31 3.41
N PHE A 30 1.90 11.34 2.69
CA PHE A 30 1.14 10.39 1.88
C PHE A 30 0.16 9.55 2.71
N ARG A 31 0.59 9.03 3.87
CA ARG A 31 -0.30 8.24 4.76
C ARG A 31 -1.51 9.03 5.23
N ARG A 32 -1.35 10.30 5.61
CA ARG A 32 -2.50 11.14 6.02
C ARG A 32 -3.54 11.19 4.92
N VAL A 33 -3.11 11.52 3.71
CA VAL A 33 -4.02 11.64 2.57
C VAL A 33 -4.61 10.29 2.15
N ALA A 34 -3.80 9.22 2.16
CA ALA A 34 -4.26 7.87 1.87
C ALA A 34 -5.31 7.40 2.89
N THR A 35 -5.11 7.71 4.19
CA THR A 35 -6.08 7.38 5.24
C THR A 35 -7.42 8.10 4.99
N ASP A 36 -7.38 9.40 4.70
CA ASP A 36 -8.59 10.17 4.39
C ASP A 36 -9.32 9.64 3.15
N SER A 37 -8.57 9.17 2.16
CA SER A 37 -9.14 8.63 0.92
C SER A 37 -9.89 7.30 1.10
N VAL A 38 -9.57 6.52 2.12
CA VAL A 38 -10.18 5.20 2.38
C VAL A 38 -11.17 5.21 3.54
N THR A 39 -11.47 6.37 4.14
CA THR A 39 -12.35 6.50 5.31
C THR A 39 -13.74 5.91 5.06
N ASP A 40 -14.24 6.07 3.84
CA ASP A 40 -15.57 5.59 3.44
C ASP A 40 -15.59 4.10 3.04
N VAL A 41 -14.47 3.39 3.15
CA VAL A 41 -14.40 1.95 2.88
C VAL A 41 -14.45 1.21 4.21
N PRO A 42 -15.37 0.28 4.42
CA PRO A 42 -15.37 -0.57 5.62
C PRO A 42 -14.01 -1.23 5.82
N GLY A 43 -13.47 -1.14 7.03
CA GLY A 43 -12.12 -1.59 7.34
C GLY A 43 -10.98 -0.69 6.82
N GLY A 44 -11.29 0.48 6.23
CA GLY A 44 -10.30 1.45 5.78
C GLY A 44 -9.31 0.88 4.76
N ALA A 45 -8.01 1.03 5.03
CA ALA A 45 -6.95 0.54 4.15
C ALA A 45 -7.02 -0.98 3.90
N ARG A 46 -7.46 -1.78 4.88
CA ARG A 46 -7.61 -3.24 4.71
C ARG A 46 -8.74 -3.57 3.73
N GLY A 47 -9.89 -2.90 3.87
CA GLY A 47 -11.01 -3.04 2.93
C GLY A 47 -10.63 -2.63 1.52
N TYR A 48 -9.89 -1.53 1.38
CA TYR A 48 -9.35 -1.09 0.09
C TYR A 48 -8.46 -2.16 -0.54
N LEU A 49 -7.52 -2.77 0.21
CA LEU A 49 -6.66 -3.85 -0.29
C LEU A 49 -7.46 -5.06 -0.76
N VAL A 50 -8.52 -5.43 -0.04
CA VAL A 50 -9.43 -6.51 -0.45
C VAL A 50 -10.12 -6.17 -1.78
N LEU A 51 -10.64 -4.96 -1.94
CA LEU A 51 -11.26 -4.53 -3.21
C LEU A 51 -10.25 -4.50 -4.37
N VAL A 52 -9.00 -4.09 -4.11
CA VAL A 52 -7.92 -4.11 -5.11
C VAL A 52 -7.62 -5.54 -5.57
N ALA A 53 -7.42 -6.47 -4.64
CA ALA A 53 -7.16 -7.88 -4.94
C ALA A 53 -8.29 -8.50 -5.76
N LEU A 54 -9.54 -8.27 -5.37
CA LEU A 54 -10.73 -8.76 -6.09
C LEU A 54 -10.89 -8.17 -7.49
N ALA A 55 -10.49 -6.90 -7.69
CA ALA A 55 -10.59 -6.24 -8.98
C ALA A 55 -9.47 -6.65 -9.96
N GLY A 56 -8.31 -7.08 -9.45
CA GLY A 56 -7.15 -7.49 -10.24
C GLY A 56 -7.13 -8.97 -10.63
N GLY A 57 -7.92 -9.81 -9.96
CA GLY A 57 -7.96 -11.26 -10.20
C GLY A 57 -8.78 -11.63 -11.43
N ASN A 58 -8.33 -12.66 -12.15
CA ASN A 58 -9.07 -13.22 -13.30
C ASN A 58 -10.20 -14.18 -12.85
N GLU A 59 -10.06 -14.83 -11.71
CA GLU A 59 -11.06 -15.73 -11.12
C GLU A 59 -11.38 -15.28 -9.68
N PRO A 60 -12.65 -15.41 -9.24
CA PRO A 60 -13.02 -15.09 -7.87
C PRO A 60 -12.30 -15.98 -6.87
N PRO A 61 -11.49 -15.42 -5.96
CA PRO A 61 -10.76 -16.22 -4.98
C PRO A 61 -11.70 -16.77 -3.91
N SER A 62 -11.27 -17.86 -3.25
CA SER A 62 -11.89 -18.26 -1.98
C SER A 62 -11.52 -17.26 -0.87
N GLN A 63 -12.36 -17.17 0.16
CA GLN A 63 -12.07 -16.32 1.33
C GLN A 63 -10.68 -16.61 1.93
N LEU A 64 -10.26 -17.89 1.97
CA LEU A 64 -8.96 -18.28 2.49
C LEU A 64 -7.81 -17.83 1.57
N ALA A 65 -7.97 -17.95 0.26
CA ALA A 65 -6.98 -17.48 -0.71
C ALA A 65 -6.81 -15.97 -0.64
N LEU A 66 -7.94 -15.24 -0.58
CA LEU A 66 -7.96 -13.79 -0.43
C LEU A 66 -7.27 -13.33 0.87
N ALA A 67 -7.52 -14.01 1.99
CA ALA A 67 -6.87 -13.69 3.28
C ALA A 67 -5.34 -13.83 3.19
N LYS A 68 -4.86 -14.88 2.51
CA LYS A 68 -3.42 -15.09 2.27
C LYS A 68 -2.82 -14.01 1.36
N GLU A 69 -3.51 -13.68 0.28
CA GLU A 69 -3.05 -12.68 -0.70
C GLU A 69 -2.85 -11.31 -0.06
N VAL A 70 -3.81 -10.87 0.77
CA VAL A 70 -3.72 -9.57 1.45
C VAL A 70 -3.05 -9.64 2.84
N SER A 71 -2.47 -10.79 3.20
CA SER A 71 -1.77 -11.02 4.47
C SER A 71 -2.62 -10.69 5.71
N LEU A 72 -3.90 -11.08 5.70
CA LEU A 72 -4.82 -10.92 6.83
C LEU A 72 -5.12 -12.25 7.51
N ASP A 73 -5.27 -12.21 8.82
CA ASP A 73 -5.78 -13.34 9.59
C ASP A 73 -7.19 -13.74 9.14
N ARG A 74 -7.50 -15.04 9.20
CA ARG A 74 -8.79 -15.61 8.77
C ARG A 74 -9.99 -14.98 9.50
N THR A 75 -9.84 -14.74 10.80
CA THR A 75 -10.92 -14.18 11.63
C THR A 75 -11.16 -12.72 11.26
N VAL A 76 -10.09 -11.94 11.12
CA VAL A 76 -10.14 -10.54 10.65
C VAL A 76 -10.78 -10.46 9.27
N MET A 77 -10.39 -11.36 8.33
CA MET A 77 -10.97 -11.41 6.99
C MET A 77 -12.48 -11.69 7.04
N THR A 78 -12.94 -12.57 7.92
CA THR A 78 -14.37 -12.89 8.03
C THR A 78 -15.18 -11.64 8.41
N TYR A 79 -14.80 -10.94 9.48
CA TYR A 79 -15.49 -9.71 9.90
C TYR A 79 -15.41 -8.61 8.84
N LEU A 80 -14.25 -8.45 8.20
CA LEU A 80 -14.08 -7.46 7.14
C LEU A 80 -14.99 -7.75 5.94
N LEU A 81 -15.13 -9.01 5.53
CA LEU A 81 -16.02 -9.40 4.45
C LEU A 81 -17.49 -9.25 4.82
N ASP A 82 -17.86 -9.48 6.08
CA ASP A 82 -19.22 -9.22 6.57
C ASP A 82 -19.57 -7.74 6.44
N ASP A 83 -18.65 -6.85 6.85
CA ASP A 83 -18.81 -5.41 6.71
C ASP A 83 -18.88 -4.94 5.25
N LEU A 84 -17.98 -5.44 4.40
CA LEU A 84 -17.96 -5.11 2.97
C LEU A 84 -19.23 -5.60 2.26
N GLU A 85 -19.75 -6.77 2.63
CA GLU A 85 -20.99 -7.33 2.08
C GLU A 85 -22.23 -6.55 2.58
N ALA A 86 -22.26 -6.13 3.83
CA ALA A 86 -23.31 -5.27 4.39
C ALA A 86 -23.39 -3.91 3.67
N HIS A 87 -22.27 -3.42 3.13
CA HIS A 87 -22.22 -2.19 2.32
C HIS A 87 -22.33 -2.46 0.81
N GLU A 88 -22.68 -3.67 0.41
CA GLU A 88 -22.88 -4.08 -0.99
C GLU A 88 -21.62 -3.92 -1.86
N LEU A 89 -20.42 -3.92 -1.27
CA LEU A 89 -19.17 -3.76 -2.00
C LEU A 89 -18.63 -5.10 -2.53
N VAL A 90 -18.96 -6.19 -1.84
CA VAL A 90 -18.64 -7.56 -2.23
C VAL A 90 -19.85 -8.46 -2.08
N THR A 91 -19.80 -9.64 -2.66
CA THR A 91 -20.78 -10.70 -2.43
C THR A 91 -20.05 -12.04 -2.34
N ARG A 92 -20.62 -12.96 -1.54
CA ARG A 92 -20.10 -14.32 -1.38
C ARG A 92 -21.04 -15.34 -2.02
N ARG A 93 -20.52 -16.21 -2.85
CA ARG A 93 -21.29 -17.30 -3.45
C ARG A 93 -20.59 -18.65 -3.28
N PRO A 94 -21.33 -19.77 -3.29
CA PRO A 94 -20.72 -21.10 -3.32
C PRO A 94 -19.85 -21.25 -4.57
N ASP A 95 -18.66 -21.89 -4.42
CA ASP A 95 -17.85 -22.26 -5.57
C ASP A 95 -18.59 -23.32 -6.40
N PRO A 96 -18.70 -23.16 -7.72
CA PRO A 96 -19.33 -24.17 -8.60
C PRO A 96 -18.68 -25.55 -8.54
N ARG A 97 -17.37 -25.60 -8.23
CA ARG A 97 -16.58 -26.85 -8.16
C ARG A 97 -16.68 -27.52 -6.78
N ASP A 98 -16.81 -26.72 -5.70
CA ASP A 98 -16.98 -27.20 -4.33
C ASP A 98 -17.88 -26.24 -3.53
N ARG A 99 -19.14 -26.62 -3.33
CA ARG A 99 -20.13 -25.80 -2.60
C ARG A 99 -19.81 -25.53 -1.14
N ARG A 100 -18.82 -26.23 -0.57
CA ARG A 100 -18.31 -25.97 0.79
C ARG A 100 -17.41 -24.74 0.85
N VAL A 101 -16.85 -24.36 -0.30
CA VAL A 101 -16.00 -23.19 -0.46
C VAL A 101 -16.85 -21.99 -0.86
N ARG A 102 -16.58 -20.84 -0.26
CA ARG A 102 -17.20 -19.56 -0.62
C ARG A 102 -16.21 -18.73 -1.44
N GLN A 103 -16.61 -18.40 -2.65
CA GLN A 103 -15.92 -17.42 -3.49
C GLN A 103 -16.36 -16.01 -3.12
N VAL A 104 -15.45 -15.06 -3.19
CA VAL A 104 -15.70 -13.62 -2.96
C VAL A 104 -15.62 -12.88 -4.30
N LEU A 105 -16.61 -12.07 -4.58
CA LEU A 105 -16.68 -11.26 -5.79
C LEU A 105 -16.85 -9.79 -5.43
N ILE A 106 -16.19 -8.92 -6.15
CA ILE A 106 -16.47 -7.48 -6.09
C ILE A 106 -17.74 -7.19 -6.89
N THR A 107 -18.62 -6.37 -6.33
CA THR A 107 -19.84 -5.90 -7.00
C THR A 107 -19.56 -4.67 -7.87
N ASP A 108 -20.54 -4.22 -8.65
CA ASP A 108 -20.44 -2.96 -9.39
C ASP A 108 -20.33 -1.75 -8.43
N THR A 109 -21.04 -1.78 -7.31
CA THR A 109 -20.91 -0.79 -6.23
C THR A 109 -19.50 -0.78 -5.66
N GLY A 110 -18.91 -1.97 -5.43
CA GLY A 110 -17.53 -2.12 -4.97
C GLY A 110 -16.52 -1.58 -5.96
N ARG A 111 -16.68 -1.86 -7.27
CA ARG A 111 -15.83 -1.29 -8.34
C ARG A 111 -15.92 0.23 -8.37
N ALA A 112 -17.12 0.79 -8.35
CA ALA A 112 -17.31 2.24 -8.33
C ALA A 112 -16.71 2.89 -7.07
N ARG A 113 -16.75 2.21 -5.92
CA ARG A 113 -16.09 2.68 -4.69
C ARG A 113 -14.56 2.64 -4.83
N LEU A 114 -14.02 1.56 -5.36
CA LEU A 114 -12.58 1.40 -5.61
C LEU A 114 -12.06 2.51 -6.55
N ASP A 115 -12.78 2.80 -7.62
CA ASP A 115 -12.39 3.85 -8.58
C ASP A 115 -12.41 5.25 -7.95
N ARG A 116 -13.39 5.55 -7.09
CA ARG A 116 -13.40 6.80 -6.32
C ARG A 116 -12.18 6.94 -5.40
N VAL A 117 -11.84 5.87 -4.68
CA VAL A 117 -10.64 5.86 -3.83
C VAL A 117 -9.38 6.07 -4.66
N ARG A 118 -9.24 5.38 -5.79
CA ARG A 118 -8.10 5.56 -6.71
C ARG A 118 -7.98 7.00 -7.21
N GLN A 119 -9.09 7.61 -7.61
CA GLN A 119 -9.10 9.02 -8.03
C GLN A 119 -8.68 9.97 -6.90
N SER A 120 -9.16 9.73 -5.68
CA SER A 120 -8.76 10.50 -4.51
C SER A 120 -7.27 10.36 -4.21
N LEU A 121 -6.72 9.15 -4.30
CA LEU A 121 -5.28 8.90 -4.13
C LEU A 121 -4.43 9.59 -5.21
N VAL A 122 -4.86 9.55 -6.47
CA VAL A 122 -4.18 10.26 -7.57
C VAL A 122 -4.20 11.78 -7.35
N ALA A 123 -5.33 12.33 -6.94
CA ALA A 123 -5.44 13.76 -6.61
C ALA A 123 -4.54 14.16 -5.44
N ALA A 124 -4.43 13.29 -4.45
CA ALA A 124 -3.56 13.45 -3.29
C ALA A 124 -2.08 13.44 -3.66
N GLU A 125 -1.70 12.47 -4.49
CA GLU A 125 -0.34 12.39 -5.03
C GLU A 125 0.00 13.64 -5.85
N GLY A 126 -0.94 14.11 -6.69
CA GLY A 126 -0.77 15.35 -7.45
C GLY A 126 -0.49 16.56 -6.54
N ARG A 127 -1.18 16.67 -5.40
CA ARG A 127 -0.90 17.74 -4.42
C ARG A 127 0.46 17.59 -3.74
N LEU A 128 0.86 16.36 -3.42
CA LEU A 128 2.17 16.09 -2.81
C LEU A 128 3.34 16.44 -3.73
N LEU A 129 3.13 16.30 -5.04
CA LEU A 129 4.14 16.54 -6.07
C LEU A 129 3.94 17.89 -6.80
N ALA A 130 3.13 18.81 -6.24
CA ALA A 130 2.75 20.05 -6.92
C ALA A 130 3.93 20.99 -7.22
N ASP A 131 5.00 20.93 -6.41
CA ASP A 131 6.20 21.72 -6.57
C ASP A 131 7.19 21.14 -7.60
N LEU A 132 6.89 19.95 -8.14
CA LEU A 132 7.70 19.33 -9.18
C LEU A 132 7.06 19.54 -10.56
N ASP A 133 7.90 19.74 -11.56
CA ASP A 133 7.42 19.69 -12.93
C ASP A 133 7.02 18.25 -13.35
N HIS A 134 6.38 18.12 -14.51
CA HIS A 134 5.91 16.82 -14.99
C HIS A 134 7.03 15.80 -15.26
N GLN A 135 8.23 16.26 -15.58
CA GLN A 135 9.38 15.39 -15.83
C GLN A 135 9.95 14.88 -14.52
N ASP A 136 10.17 15.76 -13.57
CA ASP A 136 10.69 15.43 -12.23
C ASP A 136 9.74 14.52 -11.47
N ALA A 137 8.44 14.80 -11.52
CA ALA A 137 7.42 13.95 -10.90
C ALA A 137 7.42 12.51 -11.47
N ARG A 138 7.57 12.35 -12.80
CA ARG A 138 7.70 11.02 -13.42
C ARG A 138 9.01 10.34 -13.03
N GLN A 139 10.11 11.07 -13.02
CA GLN A 139 11.42 10.56 -12.65
C GLN A 139 11.42 10.08 -11.19
N LEU A 140 10.86 10.86 -10.27
CA LEU A 140 10.72 10.51 -8.85
C LEU A 140 9.92 9.20 -8.68
N ARG A 141 8.77 9.05 -9.35
CA ARG A 141 7.98 7.79 -9.31
C ARG A 141 8.80 6.60 -9.78
N THR A 142 9.53 6.76 -10.89
CA THR A 142 10.37 5.68 -11.44
C THR A 142 11.49 5.28 -10.49
N LEU A 143 12.17 6.25 -9.90
CA LEU A 143 13.26 6.00 -8.95
C LEU A 143 12.77 5.36 -7.67
N LEU A 144 11.67 5.87 -7.11
CA LEU A 144 11.05 5.29 -5.90
C LEU A 144 10.56 3.85 -6.15
N ALA A 145 9.96 3.57 -7.31
CA ALA A 145 9.54 2.21 -7.66
C ALA A 145 10.73 1.25 -7.73
N ARG A 146 11.87 1.66 -8.29
CA ARG A 146 13.10 0.86 -8.34
C ARG A 146 13.66 0.58 -6.95
N VAL A 147 13.71 1.60 -6.09
CA VAL A 147 14.17 1.46 -4.70
C VAL A 147 13.25 0.53 -3.90
N ALA A 148 11.94 0.69 -4.04
CA ALA A 148 10.96 -0.17 -3.37
C ALA A 148 11.08 -1.64 -3.80
N GLN A 149 11.27 -1.90 -5.11
CA GLN A 149 11.48 -3.26 -5.63
C GLN A 149 12.79 -3.88 -5.13
N ALA A 150 13.87 -3.09 -5.01
CA ALA A 150 15.13 -3.56 -4.44
C ALA A 150 14.94 -3.94 -2.96
N ALA A 151 14.36 -3.05 -2.16
CA ALA A 151 14.08 -3.29 -0.74
C ALA A 151 13.20 -4.53 -0.51
N GLN A 152 12.21 -4.79 -1.37
CA GLN A 152 11.42 -6.02 -1.30
C GLN A 152 12.24 -7.28 -1.56
N ARG A 153 13.15 -7.25 -2.53
CA ARG A 153 14.03 -8.42 -2.81
C ARG A 153 14.94 -8.71 -1.64
N ASP A 154 15.55 -7.68 -1.03
CA ASP A 154 16.45 -7.82 0.11
C ASP A 154 15.69 -8.32 1.36
N SER A 155 14.45 -7.90 1.55
CA SER A 155 13.58 -8.36 2.65
C SER A 155 13.10 -9.81 2.49
N LEU A 156 13.13 -10.36 1.28
CA LEU A 156 12.77 -11.75 0.96
C LEU A 156 13.99 -12.68 0.85
N ALA A 157 15.20 -12.13 0.86
CA ALA A 157 16.42 -12.93 0.92
C ALA A 157 16.50 -13.64 2.29
N PRO A 158 16.74 -14.97 2.35
CA PRO A 158 16.97 -15.65 3.61
C PRO A 158 18.21 -15.05 4.29
N ASP A 159 18.11 -14.87 5.61
CA ASP A 159 19.20 -14.35 6.44
C ASP A 159 20.35 -15.37 6.42
N GLU A 160 21.33 -15.22 5.51
CA GLU A 160 22.51 -16.09 5.39
C GLU A 160 23.49 -15.93 6.56
N THR A 161 23.17 -15.11 7.55
CA THR A 161 24.02 -14.86 8.73
C THR A 161 23.64 -15.68 9.97
N ALA A 162 22.67 -16.59 9.86
CA ALA A 162 22.35 -17.53 10.94
C ALA A 162 23.16 -18.83 10.77
N CYS A 163 24.46 -18.76 11.08
CA CYS A 163 25.33 -19.92 11.29
C CYS A 163 26.01 -19.79 12.66
#